data_605c2ea1872f00d1e9b46f0df17d722b
#
_entry.id   605c2ea1872f00d1e9b46f0df17d722b
#
_cell.length_a   1.000
_cell.length_b   1.000
_cell.length_c   1.000
_cell.angle_alpha   90.00
_cell.angle_beta   90.00
_cell.angle_gamma   90.00
#
_symmetry.space_group_name_H-M   'P 1'
#
loop_
_entity.id
_entity.type
_entity.pdbx_description
1 polymer ?
#
loop_
_entity_poly.entity_id
_entity_poly.type
_entity_poly.pdbx_seq_one_letter_code
_entity_poly.pdbx_strand_id
1 'polypeptide(L)'
;MLYIVATPIGNLKDITLRAIEVLKSVDLIACEDTRHTKILLDHYSIKTSTTSFFQHNRFTKGEYLLKLLQQNKNIALVSDAGTPGILDPGYNLINLAITNNIPMTFIPGPTAFINALVLSGKPTHRFIFEGFLPAKAQAQIGRAHV
;
A
#
# COMPACT_ATOMS: atom_id res chain seq x y z
N MET A 1 13.25 9.40 4.08
CA MET A 1 12.93 8.72 2.81
C MET A 1 11.62 7.96 2.96
N LEU A 2 10.75 7.95 1.94
CA LEU A 2 9.49 7.18 1.95
C LEU A 2 9.67 5.88 1.14
N TYR A 3 9.40 4.75 1.77
CA TYR A 3 9.39 3.42 1.15
C TYR A 3 7.95 2.97 0.93
N ILE A 4 7.55 2.71 -0.31
CA ILE A 4 6.23 2.19 -0.67
C ILE A 4 6.39 0.67 -0.76
N VAL A 5 5.82 -0.08 0.19
CA VAL A 5 6.11 -1.51 0.36
C VAL A 5 4.87 -2.34 0.10
N ALA A 6 4.91 -3.17 -0.93
CA ALA A 6 3.85 -4.14 -1.21
C ALA A 6 3.85 -5.27 -0.15
N THR A 7 2.65 -5.62 0.33
CA THR A 7 2.43 -6.64 1.36
C THR A 7 1.69 -7.85 0.78
N PRO A 8 1.71 -9.02 1.45
CA PRO A 8 1.01 -10.21 1.00
C PRO A 8 -0.50 -10.01 0.79
N ILE A 9 -1.08 -10.73 -0.16
CA ILE A 9 -2.51 -10.66 -0.54
C ILE A 9 -3.30 -11.91 -0.13
N GLY A 10 -2.81 -12.69 0.83
CA GLY A 10 -3.47 -13.89 1.34
C GLY A 10 -2.51 -14.94 1.89
N ASN A 11 -1.26 -14.94 1.47
CA ASN A 11 -0.23 -15.83 1.99
C ASN A 11 0.98 -15.01 2.48
N LEU A 12 1.28 -15.06 3.77
CA LEU A 12 2.38 -14.29 4.36
C LEU A 12 3.74 -14.57 3.70
N LYS A 13 3.92 -15.74 3.10
CA LYS A 13 5.18 -16.12 2.41
C LYS A 13 5.40 -15.37 1.08
N ASP A 14 4.39 -14.68 0.57
CA ASP A 14 4.52 -13.92 -0.68
C ASP A 14 5.22 -12.57 -0.48
N ILE A 15 5.63 -12.23 0.73
CA ILE A 15 6.44 -11.04 1.00
C ILE A 15 7.85 -11.21 0.42
N THR A 16 8.42 -10.16 -0.13
CA THR A 16 9.82 -10.21 -0.60
C THR A 16 10.81 -10.06 0.55
N LEU A 17 11.99 -10.65 0.41
CA LEU A 17 13.08 -10.48 1.39
C LEU A 17 13.43 -9.00 1.61
N ARG A 18 13.49 -8.23 0.51
CA ARG A 18 13.75 -6.79 0.57
C ARG A 18 12.66 -6.03 1.35
N ALA A 19 11.39 -6.42 1.23
CA ALA A 19 10.32 -5.83 2.02
C ALA A 19 10.53 -6.06 3.53
N ILE A 20 10.90 -7.28 3.92
CA ILE A 20 11.20 -7.61 5.33
C ILE A 20 12.38 -6.77 5.84
N GLU A 21 13.46 -6.65 5.06
CA GLU A 21 14.63 -5.84 5.41
C GLU A 21 14.26 -4.37 5.62
N VAL A 22 13.50 -3.79 4.69
CA VAL A 22 13.05 -2.40 4.77
C VAL A 22 12.14 -2.20 5.98
N LEU A 23 11.14 -3.07 6.19
CA LEU A 23 10.24 -2.95 7.34
C LEU A 23 10.97 -3.07 8.68
N LYS A 24 12.10 -3.79 8.75
CA LYS A 24 12.96 -3.86 9.94
C LYS A 24 13.83 -2.62 10.14
N SER A 25 14.17 -1.91 9.08
CA SER A 25 15.18 -0.82 9.10
C SER A 25 14.58 0.58 9.21
N VAL A 26 13.30 0.78 8.87
CA VAL A 26 12.68 2.11 8.92
C VAL A 26 12.35 2.56 10.34
N ASP A 27 12.23 3.88 10.54
CA ASP A 27 11.87 4.47 11.84
C ASP A 27 10.38 4.26 12.18
N LEU A 28 9.51 4.18 11.16
CA LEU A 28 8.06 4.09 11.35
C LEU A 28 7.40 3.38 10.16
N ILE A 29 6.36 2.60 10.44
CA ILE A 29 5.49 2.00 9.42
C ILE A 29 4.12 2.69 9.48
N ALA A 30 3.73 3.35 8.40
CA ALA A 30 2.38 3.88 8.18
C ALA A 30 1.52 2.81 7.50
N CYS A 31 0.39 2.44 8.11
CA CYS A 31 -0.47 1.35 7.65
C CYS A 31 -1.96 1.70 7.85
N GLU A 32 -2.85 1.09 7.09
CA GLU A 32 -4.29 1.35 7.19
C GLU A 32 -4.85 0.84 8.53
N ASP A 33 -4.70 -0.45 8.82
CA ASP A 33 -5.05 -1.06 10.09
C ASP A 33 -3.80 -1.64 10.78
N THR A 34 -3.44 -1.04 11.91
CA THR A 34 -2.27 -1.48 12.71
C THR A 34 -2.44 -2.90 13.25
N ARG A 35 -3.67 -3.36 13.49
CA ARG A 35 -3.96 -4.72 13.97
C ARG A 35 -3.72 -5.74 12.87
N HIS A 36 -4.14 -5.42 11.63
CA HIS A 36 -3.92 -6.27 10.47
C HIS A 36 -2.42 -6.37 10.15
N THR A 37 -1.76 -5.22 10.03
CA THR A 37 -0.32 -5.14 9.78
C THR A 37 0.49 -5.88 10.85
N LYS A 38 0.06 -5.82 12.11
CA LYS A 38 0.73 -6.52 13.23
C LYS A 38 0.87 -8.02 12.99
N ILE A 39 -0.08 -8.68 12.35
CA ILE A 39 0.00 -10.12 12.03
C ILE A 39 1.25 -10.41 11.18
N LEU A 40 1.47 -9.60 10.14
CA LEU A 40 2.65 -9.70 9.27
C LEU A 40 3.94 -9.42 10.06
N LEU A 41 3.95 -8.35 10.83
CA LEU A 41 5.14 -7.93 11.59
C LEU A 41 5.55 -8.96 12.63
N ASP A 42 4.58 -9.50 13.38
CA ASP A 42 4.83 -10.55 14.38
C ASP A 42 5.38 -11.83 13.72
N HIS A 43 4.81 -12.24 12.58
CA HIS A 43 5.25 -13.42 11.85
C HIS A 43 6.72 -13.36 11.41
N TYR A 44 7.20 -12.17 11.01
CA TYR A 44 8.60 -11.95 10.59
C TYR A 44 9.48 -11.33 11.68
N SER A 45 8.99 -11.28 12.94
CA SER A 45 9.71 -10.70 14.06
C SER A 45 10.19 -9.27 13.79
N ILE A 46 9.33 -8.45 13.16
CA ILE A 46 9.58 -7.04 12.90
C ILE A 46 9.06 -6.23 14.10
N LYS A 47 9.94 -5.45 14.74
CA LYS A 47 9.62 -4.68 15.96
C LYS A 47 9.43 -3.19 15.70
N THR A 48 9.44 -2.77 14.44
CA THR A 48 9.29 -1.37 14.03
C THR A 48 7.91 -0.83 14.45
N SER A 49 7.90 0.37 15.00
CA SER A 49 6.68 1.05 15.43
C SER A 49 5.74 1.30 14.26
N THR A 50 4.42 1.21 14.52
CA THR A 50 3.39 1.46 13.51
C THR A 50 2.56 2.68 13.85
N THR A 51 1.99 3.33 12.83
CA THR A 51 0.98 4.37 12.98
C THR A 51 -0.14 4.17 11.96
N SER A 52 -1.38 4.42 12.38
CA SER A 52 -2.52 4.31 11.47
C SER A 52 -2.57 5.49 10.50
N PHE A 53 -2.77 5.16 9.22
CA PHE A 53 -2.93 6.12 8.13
C PHE A 53 -4.05 5.63 7.21
N PHE A 54 -5.26 6.09 7.45
CA PHE A 54 -6.48 5.65 6.76
C PHE A 54 -7.29 6.86 6.25
N GLN A 55 -8.33 6.59 5.46
CA GLN A 55 -9.09 7.60 4.73
C GLN A 55 -9.54 8.81 5.58
N HIS A 56 -10.01 8.57 6.81
CA HIS A 56 -10.55 9.65 7.65
C HIS A 56 -9.47 10.51 8.33
N ASN A 57 -8.24 10.00 8.50
CA ASN A 57 -7.15 10.76 9.14
C ASN A 57 -6.06 11.21 8.15
N ARG A 58 -6.23 10.93 6.85
CA ARG A 58 -5.19 11.11 5.82
C ARG A 58 -4.59 12.51 5.74
N PHE A 59 -5.36 13.56 6.04
CA PHE A 59 -4.86 14.93 6.00
C PHE A 59 -3.96 15.23 7.20
N THR A 60 -4.49 15.10 8.43
CA THR A 60 -3.72 15.39 9.66
C THR A 60 -2.52 14.46 9.84
N LYS A 61 -2.70 13.16 9.57
CA LYS A 61 -1.61 12.19 9.63
C LYS A 61 -0.64 12.34 8.46
N GLY A 62 -1.12 12.72 7.27
CA GLY A 62 -0.25 13.00 6.12
C GLY A 62 0.73 14.11 6.41
N GLU A 63 0.27 15.23 6.98
CA GLU A 63 1.15 16.34 7.40
C GLU A 63 2.14 15.93 8.49
N TYR A 64 1.70 15.13 9.46
CA TYR A 64 2.58 14.59 10.50
C TYR A 64 3.69 13.71 9.89
N LEU A 65 3.34 12.78 9.01
CA LEU A 65 4.29 11.91 8.34
C LEU A 65 5.23 12.70 7.43
N LEU A 66 4.72 13.73 6.73
CA LEU A 66 5.55 14.62 5.92
C LEU A 66 6.60 15.35 6.77
N LYS A 67 6.22 15.86 7.94
CA LYS A 67 7.18 16.50 8.87
C LYS A 67 8.29 15.54 9.29
N LEU A 68 7.95 14.28 9.60
CA LEU A 68 8.96 13.27 9.92
C LEU A 68 9.90 12.98 8.75
N LEU A 69 9.37 12.88 7.52
CA LEU A 69 10.16 12.69 6.32
C LEU A 69 11.12 13.85 6.06
N GLN A 70 10.66 15.09 6.29
CA GLN A 70 11.49 16.33 6.21
C GLN A 70 12.59 16.36 7.29
N GLN A 71 12.38 15.67 8.41
CA GLN A 71 13.39 15.46 9.46
C GLN A 71 14.33 14.28 9.16
N ASN A 72 14.39 13.83 7.90
CA ASN A 72 15.21 12.71 7.44
C ASN A 72 14.83 11.34 8.07
N LYS A 73 13.62 11.19 8.60
CA LYS A 73 13.14 9.88 9.03
C LYS A 73 12.82 8.99 7.83
N ASN A 74 13.06 7.70 7.98
CA ASN A 74 12.69 6.66 7.03
C ASN A 74 11.32 6.11 7.41
N ILE A 75 10.36 6.18 6.50
CA ILE A 75 8.99 5.71 6.73
C ILE A 75 8.63 4.67 5.68
N ALA A 76 8.09 3.54 6.08
CA ALA A 76 7.46 2.58 5.18
C ALA A 76 5.94 2.84 5.15
N LEU A 77 5.39 2.94 3.95
CA LEU A 77 3.95 2.95 3.70
C LEU A 77 3.53 1.56 3.26
N VAL A 78 2.57 0.97 3.94
CA VAL A 78 1.94 -0.31 3.58
C VAL A 78 0.43 -0.16 3.54
N SER A 79 -0.24 -0.94 2.69
CA SER A 79 -1.69 -1.17 2.74
C SER A 79 -2.00 -2.48 3.47
N ASP A 80 -3.26 -2.76 3.73
CA ASP A 80 -3.67 -4.01 4.39
C ASP A 80 -3.32 -5.23 3.54
N ALA A 81 -3.36 -5.10 2.20
CA ALA A 81 -2.95 -6.17 1.29
C ALA A 81 -2.50 -5.61 -0.07
N GLY A 82 -1.38 -6.11 -0.59
CA GLY A 82 -0.88 -5.78 -1.92
C GLY A 82 -0.11 -4.46 -1.99
N THR A 83 -0.25 -3.78 -3.10
CA THR A 83 0.52 -2.58 -3.47
C THR A 83 -0.16 -1.31 -2.96
N PRO A 84 0.49 -0.52 -2.08
CA PRO A 84 -0.06 0.73 -1.59
C PRO A 84 -0.20 1.79 -2.69
N GLY A 85 -1.17 2.70 -2.54
CA GLY A 85 -1.43 3.80 -3.48
C GLY A 85 -2.43 3.47 -4.59
N ILE A 86 -2.96 2.24 -4.63
CA ILE A 86 -3.98 1.80 -5.59
C ILE A 86 -5.33 1.70 -4.88
N LEU A 87 -6.16 2.73 -5.00
CA LEU A 87 -7.48 2.86 -4.35
C LEU A 87 -7.45 2.77 -2.81
N ASP A 88 -6.36 3.19 -2.23
CA ASP A 88 -6.16 3.28 -0.78
C ASP A 88 -5.65 4.69 -0.38
N PRO A 89 -5.66 5.05 0.91
CA PRO A 89 -5.23 6.37 1.39
C PRO A 89 -3.75 6.67 1.13
N GLY A 90 -2.93 5.67 0.83
CA GLY A 90 -1.50 5.81 0.53
C GLY A 90 -1.22 6.79 -0.60
N TYR A 91 -2.12 6.88 -1.60
CA TYR A 91 -2.04 7.86 -2.68
C TYR A 91 -1.83 9.30 -2.18
N ASN A 92 -2.50 9.69 -1.08
CA ASN A 92 -2.36 11.05 -0.53
C ASN A 92 -0.94 11.31 0.02
N LEU A 93 -0.37 10.35 0.74
CA LEU A 93 0.99 10.48 1.28
C LEU A 93 2.04 10.50 0.16
N ILE A 94 1.84 9.66 -0.86
CA ILE A 94 2.71 9.62 -2.04
C ILE A 94 2.71 10.97 -2.74
N ASN A 95 1.53 11.57 -2.98
CA ASN A 95 1.43 12.90 -3.59
C ASN A 95 2.05 14.00 -2.74
N LEU A 96 1.84 13.98 -1.41
CA LEU A 96 2.51 14.91 -0.50
C LEU A 96 4.04 14.78 -0.59
N ALA A 97 4.56 13.57 -0.67
CA ALA A 97 5.98 13.31 -0.81
C ALA A 97 6.52 13.84 -2.16
N ILE A 98 5.81 13.61 -3.28
CA ILE A 98 6.16 14.14 -4.60
C ILE A 98 6.20 15.66 -4.57
N THR A 99 5.12 16.31 -4.10
CA THR A 99 5.01 17.78 -4.07
C THR A 99 6.09 18.44 -3.22
N ASN A 100 6.57 17.75 -2.19
CA ASN A 100 7.60 18.27 -1.28
C ASN A 100 9.01 17.73 -1.59
N ASN A 101 9.23 17.12 -2.76
CA ASN A 101 10.52 16.56 -3.20
C ASN A 101 11.14 15.59 -2.18
N ILE A 102 10.32 14.83 -1.47
CA ILE A 102 10.79 13.78 -0.56
C ILE A 102 11.31 12.59 -1.38
N PRO A 103 12.54 12.11 -1.14
CA PRO A 103 13.04 10.92 -1.80
C PRO A 103 12.16 9.69 -1.50
N MET A 104 11.78 8.98 -2.57
CA MET A 104 10.94 7.79 -2.47
C MET A 104 11.54 6.61 -3.20
N THR A 105 11.23 5.42 -2.73
CA THR A 105 11.52 4.17 -3.47
C THR A 105 10.36 3.18 -3.32
N PHE A 106 10.16 2.38 -4.35
CA PHE A 106 9.15 1.34 -4.36
C PHE A 106 9.79 -0.02 -4.09
N ILE A 107 9.17 -0.81 -3.22
CA ILE A 107 9.52 -2.20 -2.94
C ILE A 107 8.46 -3.08 -3.59
N PRO A 108 8.72 -3.62 -4.79
CA PRO A 108 7.73 -4.40 -5.53
C PRO A 108 7.35 -5.68 -4.79
N GLY A 109 6.14 -6.15 -5.06
CA GLY A 109 5.62 -7.36 -4.44
C GLY A 109 4.22 -7.72 -4.95
N PRO A 110 3.41 -8.41 -4.15
CA PRO A 110 2.11 -8.93 -4.56
C PRO A 110 1.15 -7.84 -5.05
N THR A 111 0.42 -8.15 -6.14
CA THR A 111 -0.58 -7.25 -6.74
C THR A 111 -1.74 -8.08 -7.27
N ALA A 112 -2.90 -8.02 -6.63
CA ALA A 112 -4.02 -8.91 -6.90
C ALA A 112 -4.56 -8.81 -8.33
N PHE A 113 -4.74 -7.60 -8.87
CA PHE A 113 -5.32 -7.42 -10.21
C PHE A 113 -4.39 -7.92 -11.33
N ILE A 114 -3.06 -7.82 -11.15
CA ILE A 114 -2.09 -8.38 -12.11
C ILE A 114 -2.17 -9.92 -12.09
N ASN A 115 -2.23 -10.54 -10.91
CA ASN A 115 -2.36 -11.99 -10.80
C ASN A 115 -3.67 -12.47 -11.44
N ALA A 116 -4.79 -11.76 -11.18
CA ALA A 116 -6.07 -12.08 -11.80
C ALA A 116 -6.03 -11.94 -13.33
N LEU A 117 -5.41 -10.89 -13.86
CA LEU A 117 -5.26 -10.67 -15.29
C LEU A 117 -4.48 -11.80 -15.94
N VAL A 118 -3.33 -12.19 -15.37
CA VAL A 118 -2.50 -13.28 -15.90
C VAL A 118 -3.26 -14.61 -15.88
N LEU A 119 -3.95 -14.92 -14.78
CA LEU A 119 -4.70 -16.18 -14.64
C LEU A 119 -6.00 -16.23 -15.45
N SER A 120 -6.49 -15.07 -15.93
CA SER A 120 -7.72 -15.01 -16.72
C SER A 120 -7.61 -15.64 -18.11
N GLY A 121 -6.40 -15.84 -18.63
CA GLY A 121 -6.16 -16.28 -20.00
C GLY A 121 -6.58 -15.26 -21.08
N LYS A 122 -6.94 -14.04 -20.70
CA LYS A 122 -7.27 -12.95 -21.64
C LYS A 122 -6.00 -12.25 -22.13
N PRO A 123 -6.06 -11.55 -23.29
CA PRO A 123 -4.93 -10.75 -23.76
C PRO A 123 -4.49 -9.72 -22.72
N THR A 124 -3.20 -9.70 -22.36
CA THR A 124 -2.65 -8.88 -21.27
C THR A 124 -1.97 -7.60 -21.75
N HIS A 125 -1.77 -7.43 -23.07
CA HIS A 125 -1.03 -6.31 -23.65
C HIS A 125 -1.76 -4.96 -23.52
N ARG A 126 -3.09 -4.96 -23.30
CA ARG A 126 -3.91 -3.78 -23.04
C ARG A 126 -5.03 -4.15 -22.09
N PHE A 127 -5.17 -3.40 -20.99
CA PHE A 127 -6.25 -3.56 -20.01
C PHE A 127 -6.55 -2.22 -19.34
N ILE A 128 -7.75 -2.12 -18.76
CA ILE A 128 -8.18 -0.96 -17.97
C ILE A 128 -8.50 -1.43 -16.56
N PHE A 129 -7.93 -0.76 -15.57
CA PHE A 129 -8.25 -0.97 -14.16
C PHE A 129 -9.31 0.06 -13.73
N GLU A 130 -10.58 -0.36 -13.73
CA GLU A 130 -11.74 0.48 -13.37
C GLU A 130 -11.95 0.63 -11.85
N GLY A 131 -11.09 0.01 -11.05
CA GLY A 131 -11.20 -0.01 -9.61
C GLY A 131 -12.06 -1.15 -9.08
N PHE A 132 -12.52 -1.00 -7.83
CA PHE A 132 -13.38 -1.99 -7.20
C PHE A 132 -14.81 -1.90 -7.71
N LEU A 133 -15.48 -3.04 -7.82
CA LEU A 133 -16.88 -3.10 -8.18
C LEU A 133 -17.74 -2.45 -7.08
N PRO A 134 -18.80 -1.71 -7.46
CA PRO A 134 -19.74 -1.18 -6.49
C PRO A 134 -20.38 -2.32 -5.66
N ALA A 135 -20.60 -2.09 -4.37
CA ALA A 135 -21.22 -3.10 -3.49
C ALA A 135 -22.69 -3.41 -3.84
N LYS A 136 -23.40 -2.46 -4.48
CA LYS A 136 -24.81 -2.64 -4.88
C LYS A 136 -24.90 -3.29 -6.28
N ALA A 137 -25.64 -4.38 -6.41
CA ALA A 137 -25.82 -5.13 -7.65
C ALA A 137 -26.30 -4.27 -8.84
N GLN A 138 -27.25 -3.36 -8.63
CA GLN A 138 -27.74 -2.45 -9.68
C GLN A 138 -26.65 -1.53 -10.26
N ALA A 139 -25.71 -1.08 -9.43
CA ALA A 139 -24.58 -0.26 -9.88
C ALA A 139 -23.51 -1.08 -10.61
N GLN A 140 -23.45 -2.40 -10.40
CA GLN A 140 -22.57 -3.31 -11.14
C GLN A 140 -23.09 -3.56 -12.57
N ILE A 141 -24.40 -3.70 -12.75
CA ILE A 141 -25.03 -3.92 -14.06
C ILE A 141 -24.76 -2.74 -14.99
N GLY A 142 -24.81 -1.50 -14.51
CA GLY A 142 -24.54 -0.30 -15.31
C GLY A 142 -23.10 -0.23 -15.85
N ARG A 143 -22.13 -0.89 -15.22
CA ARG A 143 -20.73 -0.96 -15.70
C ARG A 143 -20.47 -2.08 -16.71
N ALA A 144 -21.34 -3.08 -16.79
CA ALA A 144 -21.21 -4.17 -17.74
C ALA A 144 -21.60 -3.80 -19.18
N HIS A 145 -22.13 -2.60 -19.40
CA HIS A 145 -22.66 -2.13 -20.69
C HIS A 145 -21.84 -0.97 -21.28
N VAL A 146 -20.63 -0.73 -20.79
CA VAL A 146 -19.71 0.30 -21.32
C VAL A 146 -18.68 -0.33 -22.27
#